data_2e4b2801d87604626a40bffa0ff8f83c
#
_entry.id   2e4b2801d87604626a40bffa0ff8f83c
#
_cell.length_a   1.000
_cell.length_b   1.000
_cell.length_c   1.000
_cell.angle_alpha   90.00
_cell.angle_beta   90.00
_cell.angle_gamma   90.00
#
_symmetry.space_group_name_H-M   'P 1'
#
loop_
_entity.id
_entity.type
_entity.pdbx_description
1 polymer ?
#
loop_
_entity_poly.entity_id
_entity_poly.type
_entity_poly.pdbx_seq_one_letter_code
_entity_poly.pdbx_strand_id
1 'polypeptide(L)'
;MEQEIKIIKKTVMVNEFASDLHLEVILAGRGMINLDSISVNRPGLQLTGFYKYFNPSRILVIGLTEYEYIRSLPPEKRFECLSTLLSYKEIPCVIISRDLPIMPEFIDIARNANCPIFRSGKVSTELMNDLYLYLNDKLAPSTSVHGVLMEVFGVGILITGTSGVGKSETAMELIKRGHRLVADDSVLIRKIGNDLIGTAPEMIRYFMELRGIGIINVKNMYGSGSILNEKKLELVIELEAWQSGKTYDRIGTADLSETILGKSLAKHIIPVSPGRNLAIIIEVAARNYRLESIGYDAAAELIQRTIGR
;
A
#
# COMPACT_ATOMS: atom_id res chain seq x y z
N MET A 1 -9.49 -7.53 -18.84
CA MET A 1 -10.00 -6.21 -18.37
C MET A 1 -8.78 -5.33 -18.14
N GLU A 2 -8.62 -4.27 -18.90
CA GLU A 2 -7.59 -3.26 -18.60
C GLU A 2 -7.91 -2.62 -17.25
N GLN A 3 -7.06 -2.87 -16.28
CA GLN A 3 -7.15 -2.22 -14.97
C GLN A 3 -6.67 -0.78 -15.15
N GLU A 4 -7.56 0.19 -15.00
CA GLU A 4 -7.18 1.61 -14.91
C GLU A 4 -6.25 1.80 -13.70
N ILE A 5 -4.95 1.95 -13.97
CA ILE A 5 -3.98 2.35 -12.96
C ILE A 5 -4.18 3.84 -12.71
N LYS A 6 -4.94 4.20 -11.69
CA LYS A 6 -5.06 5.58 -11.24
C LYS A 6 -3.82 5.96 -10.41
N ILE A 7 -2.90 6.68 -11.02
CA ILE A 7 -1.90 7.47 -10.27
C ILE A 7 -2.67 8.68 -9.71
N ILE A 8 -3.13 8.57 -8.48
CA ILE A 8 -3.86 9.65 -7.82
C ILE A 8 -2.83 10.55 -7.16
N LYS A 9 -2.69 11.79 -7.64
CA LYS A 9 -2.06 12.86 -6.84
C LYS A 9 -2.76 12.91 -5.49
N LYS A 10 -2.02 12.64 -4.40
CA LYS A 10 -2.60 12.70 -3.06
C LYS A 10 -2.33 14.05 -2.44
N THR A 11 -3.39 14.67 -1.98
CA THR A 11 -3.34 15.85 -1.13
C THR A 11 -3.63 15.42 0.30
N VAL A 12 -2.80 15.83 1.24
CA VAL A 12 -2.92 15.52 2.66
C VAL A 12 -3.07 16.83 3.43
N MET A 13 -3.95 16.85 4.42
CA MET A 13 -4.09 18.02 5.29
C MET A 13 -2.84 18.18 6.16
N VAL A 14 -2.43 19.43 6.43
CA VAL A 14 -1.24 19.73 7.24
C VAL A 14 -1.29 19.05 8.61
N ASN A 15 -2.47 19.05 9.26
CA ASN A 15 -2.61 18.44 10.57
C ASN A 15 -2.52 16.90 10.53
N GLU A 16 -3.05 16.25 9.48
CA GLU A 16 -2.92 14.81 9.25
C GLU A 16 -1.46 14.45 9.04
N PHE A 17 -0.77 15.14 8.14
CA PHE A 17 0.65 14.93 7.85
C PHE A 17 1.52 15.10 9.10
N ALA A 18 1.26 16.16 9.90
CA ALA A 18 1.98 16.40 11.14
C ALA A 18 1.74 15.31 12.18
N SER A 19 0.49 14.86 12.33
CA SER A 19 0.12 13.78 13.26
C SER A 19 0.77 12.45 12.86
N ASP A 20 0.67 12.07 11.59
CA ASP A 20 1.20 10.79 11.07
C ASP A 20 2.73 10.68 11.23
N LEU A 21 3.43 11.82 11.13
CA LEU A 21 4.91 11.88 11.20
C LEU A 21 5.45 12.44 12.53
N HIS A 22 4.56 12.72 13.49
CA HIS A 22 4.92 13.33 14.79
C HIS A 22 5.74 14.61 14.64
N LEU A 23 5.26 15.53 13.77
CA LEU A 23 5.89 16.81 13.50
C LEU A 23 5.18 17.95 14.27
N GLU A 24 5.94 18.94 14.69
CA GLU A 24 5.39 20.20 15.17
C GLU A 24 5.03 21.11 14.00
N VAL A 25 3.81 21.63 13.97
CA VAL A 25 3.37 22.61 12.96
C VAL A 25 3.80 24.00 13.38
N ILE A 26 4.74 24.59 12.67
CA ILE A 26 5.21 25.97 12.90
C ILE A 26 4.37 26.97 12.09
N LEU A 27 4.10 26.60 10.83
CA LEU A 27 3.27 27.39 9.92
C LEU A 27 2.43 26.44 9.09
N ALA A 28 1.10 26.56 9.16
CA ALA A 28 0.20 25.72 8.38
C ALA A 28 0.19 26.08 6.88
N GLY A 29 0.62 27.31 6.53
CA GLY A 29 0.64 27.77 5.15
C GLY A 29 -0.73 27.60 4.48
N ARG A 30 -0.73 26.97 3.29
CA ARG A 30 -1.95 26.68 2.52
C ARG A 30 -2.87 25.60 3.12
N GLY A 31 -2.54 25.04 4.29
CA GLY A 31 -3.33 24.02 4.99
C GLY A 31 -3.31 22.63 4.35
N MET A 32 -2.70 22.49 3.16
CA MET A 32 -2.63 21.24 2.38
C MET A 32 -1.23 21.01 1.83
N ILE A 33 -0.85 19.75 1.70
CA ILE A 33 0.43 19.28 1.15
C ILE A 33 0.12 18.39 -0.05
N ASN A 34 0.63 18.78 -1.22
CA ASN A 34 0.53 17.97 -2.43
C ASN A 34 1.70 16.98 -2.45
N LEU A 35 1.39 15.70 -2.48
CA LEU A 35 2.36 14.61 -2.53
C LEU A 35 2.43 14.09 -3.97
N ASP A 36 3.36 14.64 -4.74
CA ASP A 36 3.57 14.28 -6.16
C ASP A 36 4.80 13.40 -6.37
N SER A 37 5.63 13.24 -5.35
CA SER A 37 6.90 12.52 -5.46
C SER A 37 7.23 11.77 -4.17
N ILE A 38 7.71 10.54 -4.31
CA ILE A 38 8.26 9.75 -3.17
C ILE A 38 9.58 10.36 -2.67
N SER A 39 10.19 11.28 -3.44
CA SER A 39 11.51 11.82 -3.13
C SER A 39 11.44 12.98 -2.15
N VAL A 40 12.42 12.99 -1.26
CA VAL A 40 12.72 14.09 -0.34
C VAL A 40 14.01 14.77 -0.79
N ASN A 41 14.16 16.07 -0.59
CA ASN A 41 15.36 16.81 -0.96
C ASN A 41 15.95 17.58 0.22
N ARG A 42 17.29 17.60 0.30
CA ARG A 42 18.04 18.54 1.14
C ARG A 42 18.57 19.63 0.22
N PRO A 43 18.12 20.89 0.36
CA PRO A 43 18.34 21.93 -0.64
C PRO A 43 19.75 22.57 -0.58
N GLY A 44 20.81 21.81 -0.26
CA GLY A 44 22.16 22.34 -0.07
C GLY A 44 22.67 23.12 -1.28
N LEU A 45 22.55 22.60 -2.51
CA LEU A 45 22.96 23.29 -3.73
C LEU A 45 22.02 24.48 -4.06
N GLN A 46 20.73 24.36 -3.78
CA GLN A 46 19.78 25.44 -4.03
C GLN A 46 20.06 26.65 -3.14
N LEU A 47 20.48 26.41 -1.91
CA LEU A 47 20.90 27.46 -0.99
C LEU A 47 22.15 28.24 -1.48
N THR A 48 22.98 27.64 -2.36
CA THR A 48 24.10 28.32 -3.00
C THR A 48 23.76 28.94 -4.38
N GLY A 49 22.49 28.89 -4.78
CA GLY A 49 22.02 29.48 -6.04
C GLY A 49 22.01 28.54 -7.24
N PHE A 50 22.26 27.22 -7.06
CA PHE A 50 22.26 26.28 -8.17
C PHE A 50 20.91 25.52 -8.27
N TYR A 51 20.11 25.84 -9.30
CA TYR A 51 18.76 25.31 -9.50
C TYR A 51 18.58 24.46 -10.77
N LYS A 52 19.64 24.22 -11.56
CA LYS A 52 19.54 23.63 -12.91
C LYS A 52 18.76 22.31 -12.99
N TYR A 53 18.78 21.50 -11.96
CA TYR A 53 18.06 20.19 -11.90
C TYR A 53 17.20 20.09 -10.64
N PHE A 54 16.81 21.21 -10.09
CA PHE A 54 15.96 21.24 -8.93
C PHE A 54 14.55 20.78 -9.27
N ASN A 55 14.05 19.81 -8.52
CA ASN A 55 12.65 19.38 -8.59
C ASN A 55 11.90 19.94 -7.37
N PRO A 56 11.10 21.01 -7.56
CA PRO A 56 10.40 21.66 -6.45
C PRO A 56 9.23 20.87 -5.88
N SER A 57 8.75 19.80 -6.54
CA SER A 57 7.65 18.97 -6.02
C SER A 57 8.08 18.02 -4.89
N ARG A 58 9.32 18.11 -4.42
CA ARG A 58 9.85 17.31 -3.32
C ARG A 58 9.70 18.01 -2.00
N ILE A 59 9.41 17.25 -0.94
CA ILE A 59 9.48 17.75 0.43
C ILE A 59 10.92 18.16 0.73
N LEU A 60 11.09 19.37 1.28
CA LEU A 60 12.42 19.88 1.65
C LEU A 60 12.72 19.59 3.12
N VAL A 61 13.91 19.03 3.37
CA VAL A 61 14.43 18.82 4.73
C VAL A 61 15.66 19.70 4.95
N ILE A 62 15.60 20.58 5.93
CA ILE A 62 16.74 21.40 6.38
C ILE A 62 17.35 20.71 7.58
N GLY A 63 18.57 20.20 7.39
CA GLY A 63 19.39 19.63 8.43
C GLY A 63 20.36 20.62 9.03
N LEU A 64 21.23 20.14 9.93
CA LEU A 64 22.21 21.01 10.61
C LEU A 64 23.14 21.73 9.61
N THR A 65 23.57 21.06 8.56
CA THR A 65 24.50 21.64 7.56
C THR A 65 23.85 22.79 6.81
N GLU A 66 22.63 22.59 6.29
CA GLU A 66 21.85 23.63 5.61
C GLU A 66 21.52 24.77 6.56
N TYR A 67 21.15 24.45 7.78
CA TYR A 67 20.81 25.44 8.81
C TYR A 67 22.00 26.33 9.14
N GLU A 68 23.19 25.77 9.43
CA GLU A 68 24.39 26.54 9.74
C GLU A 68 24.87 27.34 8.53
N TYR A 69 24.73 26.82 7.32
CA TYR A 69 25.01 27.58 6.11
C TYR A 69 24.09 28.81 6.01
N ILE A 70 22.78 28.66 6.14
CA ILE A 70 21.83 29.78 6.13
C ILE A 70 22.18 30.79 7.23
N ARG A 71 22.50 30.32 8.44
CA ARG A 71 22.88 31.17 9.58
C ARG A 71 24.16 31.98 9.33
N SER A 72 25.10 31.40 8.58
CA SER A 72 26.38 32.05 8.26
C SER A 72 26.24 33.17 7.23
N LEU A 73 25.15 33.22 6.47
CA LEU A 73 24.93 34.24 5.45
C LEU A 73 24.60 35.61 6.07
N PRO A 74 25.06 36.72 5.46
CA PRO A 74 24.59 38.07 5.80
C PRO A 74 23.04 38.15 5.65
N PRO A 75 22.36 38.98 6.44
CA PRO A 75 20.88 39.03 6.45
C PRO A 75 20.25 39.21 5.08
N GLU A 76 20.79 40.09 4.24
CA GLU A 76 20.30 40.35 2.89
C GLU A 76 20.41 39.11 1.99
N LYS A 77 21.58 38.41 1.99
CA LYS A 77 21.80 37.21 1.21
C LYS A 77 20.95 36.03 1.72
N ARG A 78 20.73 35.95 3.01
CA ARG A 78 19.89 34.96 3.64
C ARG A 78 18.43 35.14 3.18
N PHE A 79 17.95 36.38 3.20
CA PHE A 79 16.61 36.72 2.71
C PHE A 79 16.45 36.37 1.22
N GLU A 80 17.41 36.78 0.38
CA GLU A 80 17.40 36.48 -1.06
C GLU A 80 17.39 34.97 -1.31
N CYS A 81 18.25 34.23 -0.66
CA CYS A 81 18.37 32.77 -0.78
C CYS A 81 17.09 32.04 -0.42
N LEU A 82 16.52 32.36 0.74
CA LEU A 82 15.27 31.73 1.22
C LEU A 82 14.06 32.16 0.38
N SER A 83 13.99 33.42 -0.04
CA SER A 83 12.92 33.91 -0.92
C SER A 83 12.98 33.25 -2.30
N THR A 84 14.16 33.09 -2.88
CA THR A 84 14.33 32.38 -4.14
C THR A 84 13.93 30.91 -4.01
N LEU A 85 14.36 30.23 -2.95
CA LEU A 85 13.99 28.83 -2.70
C LEU A 85 12.46 28.67 -2.58
N LEU A 86 11.80 29.49 -1.76
CA LEU A 86 10.37 29.40 -1.52
C LEU A 86 9.48 30.08 -2.57
N SER A 87 10.08 30.66 -3.63
CA SER A 87 9.31 31.18 -4.78
C SER A 87 8.65 30.08 -5.60
N TYR A 88 9.14 28.83 -5.50
CA TYR A 88 8.57 27.66 -6.17
C TYR A 88 7.33 27.20 -5.43
N LYS A 89 6.15 27.48 -6.00
CA LYS A 89 4.85 27.15 -5.39
C LYS A 89 4.56 25.64 -5.31
N GLU A 90 5.30 24.86 -6.07
CA GLU A 90 5.23 23.40 -6.10
C GLU A 90 5.83 22.75 -4.85
N ILE A 91 6.66 23.46 -4.08
CA ILE A 91 7.24 22.91 -2.84
C ILE A 91 6.12 22.50 -1.88
N PRO A 92 6.02 21.19 -1.55
CA PRO A 92 4.95 20.70 -0.69
C PRO A 92 4.99 21.31 0.70
N CYS A 93 6.15 21.27 1.33
CA CYS A 93 6.46 21.83 2.64
C CYS A 93 7.97 21.84 2.90
N VAL A 94 8.37 22.50 3.99
CA VAL A 94 9.73 22.46 4.54
C VAL A 94 9.70 21.88 5.95
N ILE A 95 10.61 20.96 6.25
CA ILE A 95 10.75 20.36 7.59
C ILE A 95 12.14 20.66 8.13
N ILE A 96 12.22 21.27 9.30
CA ILE A 96 13.46 21.58 9.99
C ILE A 96 13.72 20.48 11.02
N SER A 97 14.85 19.78 10.90
CA SER A 97 15.23 18.66 11.76
C SER A 97 15.94 19.11 13.04
N ARG A 98 16.08 18.19 14.04
CA ARG A 98 16.88 18.37 15.26
C ARG A 98 16.36 19.46 16.20
N ASP A 99 15.09 19.80 16.16
CA ASP A 99 14.49 20.90 16.93
C ASP A 99 15.24 22.24 16.79
N LEU A 100 15.94 22.43 15.64
CA LEU A 100 16.66 23.66 15.40
C LEU A 100 15.71 24.86 15.45
N PRO A 101 16.15 25.99 16.07
CA PRO A 101 15.32 27.19 16.18
C PRO A 101 15.06 27.76 14.77
N ILE A 102 13.85 28.27 14.56
CA ILE A 102 13.47 28.80 13.26
C ILE A 102 13.70 30.30 13.24
N MET A 103 14.43 30.78 12.25
CA MET A 103 14.72 32.19 12.08
C MET A 103 13.43 32.95 11.76
N PRO A 104 13.14 34.11 12.43
CA PRO A 104 11.92 34.89 12.19
C PRO A 104 11.70 35.23 10.71
N GLU A 105 12.75 35.65 10.01
CA GLU A 105 12.70 35.97 8.59
C GLU A 105 12.28 34.75 7.72
N PHE A 106 12.63 33.53 8.12
CA PHE A 106 12.22 32.32 7.41
C PHE A 106 10.70 32.10 7.53
N ILE A 107 10.14 32.35 8.71
CA ILE A 107 8.68 32.26 8.93
C ILE A 107 7.94 33.30 8.07
N ASP A 108 8.45 34.52 7.99
CA ASP A 108 7.81 35.59 7.23
C ASP A 108 7.86 35.32 5.72
N ILE A 109 9.00 34.85 5.20
CA ILE A 109 9.15 34.43 3.79
C ILE A 109 8.20 33.28 3.48
N ALA A 110 8.15 32.26 4.33
CA ALA A 110 7.28 31.10 4.13
C ALA A 110 5.79 31.45 4.21
N ARG A 111 5.42 32.42 5.08
CA ARG A 111 4.05 32.96 5.17
C ARG A 111 3.66 33.64 3.85
N ASN A 112 4.53 34.47 3.30
CA ASN A 112 4.30 35.15 2.02
C ASN A 112 4.21 34.15 0.86
N ALA A 113 5.01 33.08 0.89
CA ALA A 113 4.98 31.97 -0.08
C ALA A 113 3.80 31.00 0.17
N ASN A 114 3.06 31.15 1.27
CA ASN A 114 2.00 30.24 1.70
C ASN A 114 2.48 28.77 1.82
N CYS A 115 3.76 28.57 2.20
CA CYS A 115 4.42 27.27 2.28
C CYS A 115 4.35 26.73 3.74
N PRO A 116 3.86 25.50 3.97
CA PRO A 116 3.86 24.90 5.29
C PRO A 116 5.29 24.68 5.83
N ILE A 117 5.50 24.98 7.11
CA ILE A 117 6.74 24.68 7.81
C ILE A 117 6.45 23.79 9.01
N PHE A 118 7.28 22.75 9.13
CA PHE A 118 7.27 21.84 10.27
C PHE A 118 8.62 21.80 10.97
N ARG A 119 8.62 21.31 12.20
CA ARG A 119 9.83 21.00 12.95
C ARG A 119 9.78 19.58 13.48
N SER A 120 10.95 18.92 13.53
CA SER A 120 11.13 17.56 14.04
C SER A 120 12.35 17.48 14.94
N GLY A 121 12.24 16.79 16.08
CA GLY A 121 13.38 16.46 16.94
C GLY A 121 14.34 15.44 16.36
N LYS A 122 13.89 14.68 15.33
CA LYS A 122 14.70 13.64 14.71
C LYS A 122 15.89 14.21 13.94
N VAL A 123 16.96 13.42 13.85
CA VAL A 123 18.07 13.74 12.93
C VAL A 123 17.62 13.58 11.48
N SER A 124 18.24 14.35 10.56
CA SER A 124 17.78 14.42 9.16
C SER A 124 17.70 13.05 8.49
N THR A 125 18.62 12.12 8.78
CA THR A 125 18.65 10.79 8.16
C THR A 125 17.44 9.95 8.62
N GLU A 126 17.11 9.97 9.90
CA GLU A 126 15.96 9.28 10.47
C GLU A 126 14.65 9.88 9.93
N LEU A 127 14.54 11.22 9.96
CA LEU A 127 13.40 11.93 9.41
C LEU A 127 13.15 11.61 7.94
N MET A 128 14.21 11.60 7.12
CA MET A 128 14.10 11.26 5.70
C MET A 128 13.64 9.83 5.48
N ASN A 129 14.09 8.88 6.31
CA ASN A 129 13.62 7.50 6.24
C ASN A 129 12.11 7.40 6.53
N ASP A 130 11.64 8.08 7.58
CA ASP A 130 10.20 8.11 7.92
C ASP A 130 9.37 8.74 6.81
N LEU A 131 9.88 9.82 6.21
CA LEU A 131 9.24 10.47 5.06
C LEU A 131 9.17 9.54 3.85
N TYR A 132 10.24 8.79 3.55
CA TYR A 132 10.22 7.81 2.45
C TYR A 132 9.20 6.70 2.70
N LEU A 133 9.12 6.17 3.92
CA LEU A 133 8.14 5.15 4.27
C LEU A 133 6.71 5.69 4.12
N TYR A 134 6.46 6.88 4.66
CA TYR A 134 5.17 7.56 4.56
C TYR A 134 4.76 7.83 3.11
N LEU A 135 5.66 8.39 2.31
CA LEU A 135 5.39 8.71 0.90
C LEU A 135 5.18 7.45 0.06
N ASN A 136 5.95 6.39 0.30
CA ASN A 136 5.74 5.10 -0.37
C ASN A 136 4.37 4.50 -0.06
N ASP A 137 3.91 4.59 1.18
CA ASP A 137 2.57 4.12 1.54
C ASP A 137 1.47 5.00 0.93
N LYS A 138 1.56 6.31 1.08
CA LYS A 138 0.53 7.27 0.61
C LYS A 138 0.46 7.34 -0.93
N LEU A 139 1.56 7.18 -1.65
CA LEU A 139 1.64 7.28 -3.12
C LEU A 139 1.67 5.91 -3.81
N ALA A 140 1.52 4.81 -3.06
CA ALA A 140 1.50 3.47 -3.62
C ALA A 140 0.44 3.34 -4.72
N PRO A 141 0.82 2.84 -5.92
CA PRO A 141 -0.16 2.47 -6.93
C PRO A 141 -1.22 1.56 -6.33
N SER A 142 -2.48 1.85 -6.59
CA SER A 142 -3.59 1.10 -6.00
C SER A 142 -4.66 0.78 -7.03
N THR A 143 -5.34 -0.33 -6.82
CA THR A 143 -6.52 -0.76 -7.59
C THR A 143 -7.53 -1.40 -6.66
N SER A 144 -8.78 -1.50 -7.11
CA SER A 144 -9.82 -2.27 -6.40
C SER A 144 -10.21 -3.48 -7.24
N VAL A 145 -10.31 -4.62 -6.59
CA VAL A 145 -10.71 -5.88 -7.22
C VAL A 145 -11.95 -6.43 -6.52
N HIS A 146 -12.98 -6.80 -7.29
CA HIS A 146 -14.14 -7.49 -6.74
C HIS A 146 -13.78 -8.93 -6.36
N GLY A 147 -13.87 -9.25 -5.09
CA GLY A 147 -13.50 -10.56 -4.56
C GLY A 147 -13.45 -10.57 -3.04
N VAL A 148 -12.95 -11.67 -2.50
CA VAL A 148 -12.73 -11.87 -1.06
C VAL A 148 -11.25 -12.09 -0.81
N LEU A 149 -10.70 -11.38 0.15
CA LEU A 149 -9.32 -11.59 0.60
C LEU A 149 -9.32 -12.28 1.97
N MET A 150 -8.69 -13.44 2.00
CA MET A 150 -8.54 -14.27 3.21
C MET A 150 -7.07 -14.52 3.52
N GLU A 151 -6.77 -14.71 4.79
CA GLU A 151 -5.52 -15.36 5.19
C GLU A 151 -5.83 -16.81 5.58
N VAL A 152 -5.22 -17.75 4.85
CA VAL A 152 -5.40 -19.20 5.03
C VAL A 152 -4.03 -19.84 5.27
N PHE A 153 -3.81 -20.38 6.48
CA PHE A 153 -2.51 -20.95 6.92
C PHE A 153 -1.31 -20.00 6.70
N GLY A 154 -1.51 -18.70 6.89
CA GLY A 154 -0.48 -17.69 6.70
C GLY A 154 -0.34 -17.19 5.26
N VAL A 155 -1.03 -17.76 4.26
CA VAL A 155 -1.04 -17.34 2.86
C VAL A 155 -2.17 -16.35 2.62
N GLY A 156 -1.88 -15.21 1.97
CA GLY A 156 -2.91 -14.25 1.52
C GLY A 156 -3.51 -14.69 0.20
N ILE A 157 -4.78 -15.09 0.22
CA ILE A 157 -5.51 -15.62 -0.93
C ILE A 157 -6.60 -14.67 -1.37
N LEU A 158 -6.51 -14.21 -2.61
CA LEU A 158 -7.57 -13.46 -3.27
C LEU A 158 -8.53 -14.43 -3.98
N ILE A 159 -9.75 -14.55 -3.48
CA ILE A 159 -10.80 -15.39 -4.06
C ILE A 159 -11.63 -14.51 -5.00
N THR A 160 -11.61 -14.84 -6.30
CA THR A 160 -12.34 -14.14 -7.36
C THR A 160 -13.39 -15.06 -8.00
N GLY A 161 -14.13 -14.53 -8.96
CA GLY A 161 -15.17 -15.27 -9.68
C GLY A 161 -16.44 -14.44 -9.85
N THR A 162 -17.38 -14.94 -10.66
CA THR A 162 -18.63 -14.24 -10.95
C THR A 162 -19.48 -14.01 -9.70
N SER A 163 -20.33 -12.97 -9.73
CA SER A 163 -21.27 -12.73 -8.62
C SER A 163 -22.17 -13.96 -8.42
N GLY A 164 -22.34 -14.37 -7.16
CA GLY A 164 -23.15 -15.51 -6.79
C GLY A 164 -22.50 -16.89 -6.93
N VAL A 165 -21.22 -16.96 -7.26
CA VAL A 165 -20.50 -18.24 -7.38
C VAL A 165 -20.18 -18.90 -6.02
N GLY A 166 -20.42 -18.21 -4.90
CA GLY A 166 -20.18 -18.75 -3.55
C GLY A 166 -18.92 -18.24 -2.86
N LYS A 167 -18.38 -17.06 -3.26
CA LYS A 167 -17.17 -16.49 -2.64
C LYS A 167 -17.34 -16.23 -1.14
N SER A 168 -18.36 -15.46 -0.75
CA SER A 168 -18.60 -15.08 0.65
C SER A 168 -19.02 -16.29 1.51
N GLU A 169 -19.80 -17.24 0.96
CA GLU A 169 -20.14 -18.49 1.65
C GLU A 169 -18.89 -19.35 1.91
N THR A 170 -18.00 -19.43 0.93
CA THR A 170 -16.71 -20.13 1.09
C THR A 170 -15.82 -19.46 2.12
N ALA A 171 -15.76 -18.13 2.12
CA ALA A 171 -15.04 -17.37 3.13
C ALA A 171 -15.59 -17.58 4.53
N MET A 172 -16.92 -17.63 4.68
CA MET A 172 -17.57 -17.92 5.95
C MET A 172 -17.20 -19.31 6.48
N GLU A 173 -17.16 -20.32 5.62
CA GLU A 173 -16.71 -21.66 6.01
C GLU A 173 -15.23 -21.67 6.44
N LEU A 174 -14.36 -20.91 5.74
CA LEU A 174 -12.96 -20.73 6.12
C LEU A 174 -12.82 -20.03 7.48
N ILE A 175 -13.65 -19.00 7.78
CA ILE A 175 -13.68 -18.33 9.08
C ILE A 175 -14.03 -19.31 10.20
N LYS A 176 -15.05 -20.16 10.01
CA LYS A 176 -15.42 -21.20 10.97
C LYS A 176 -14.30 -22.20 11.23
N ARG A 177 -13.40 -22.40 10.27
CA ARG A 177 -12.21 -23.25 10.36
C ARG A 177 -11.00 -22.56 10.99
N GLY A 178 -11.16 -21.29 11.43
CA GLY A 178 -10.12 -20.51 12.11
C GLY A 178 -9.23 -19.67 11.20
N HIS A 179 -9.61 -19.50 9.93
CA HIS A 179 -8.92 -18.58 9.01
C HIS A 179 -9.46 -17.17 9.16
N ARG A 180 -8.70 -16.17 8.65
CA ARG A 180 -8.97 -14.76 8.92
C ARG A 180 -9.43 -14.02 7.66
N LEU A 181 -10.52 -13.24 7.82
CA LEU A 181 -11.03 -12.35 6.80
C LEU A 181 -10.22 -11.05 6.77
N VAL A 182 -9.89 -10.57 5.58
CA VAL A 182 -9.33 -9.23 5.36
C VAL A 182 -10.36 -8.32 4.72
N ALA A 183 -10.98 -8.77 3.63
CA ALA A 183 -11.98 -7.98 2.90
C ALA A 183 -13.01 -8.92 2.23
N ASP A 184 -14.25 -8.47 2.14
CA ASP A 184 -15.31 -9.09 1.33
C ASP A 184 -15.85 -8.07 0.33
N ASP A 185 -16.29 -8.56 -0.83
CA ASP A 185 -16.84 -7.81 -1.96
C ASP A 185 -15.87 -6.89 -2.67
N SER A 186 -15.16 -6.02 -1.98
CA SER A 186 -14.16 -5.09 -2.55
C SER A 186 -12.84 -5.19 -1.82
N VAL A 187 -11.80 -5.56 -2.55
CA VAL A 187 -10.42 -5.65 -2.06
C VAL A 187 -9.63 -4.48 -2.62
N LEU A 188 -9.23 -3.55 -1.77
CA LEU A 188 -8.32 -2.48 -2.13
C LEU A 188 -6.88 -3.01 -2.08
N ILE A 189 -6.20 -3.04 -3.23
CA ILE A 189 -4.84 -3.56 -3.36
C ILE A 189 -3.88 -2.41 -3.62
N ARG A 190 -2.81 -2.32 -2.83
CA ARG A 190 -1.72 -1.35 -2.98
C ARG A 190 -0.41 -2.08 -3.29
N LYS A 191 0.40 -1.50 -4.18
CA LYS A 191 1.75 -2.02 -4.47
C LYS A 191 2.77 -1.26 -3.64
N ILE A 192 3.32 -1.90 -2.61
CA ILE A 192 4.36 -1.33 -1.73
C ILE A 192 5.66 -2.07 -2.02
N GLY A 193 6.61 -1.36 -2.64
CA GLY A 193 7.83 -1.99 -3.14
C GLY A 193 7.53 -3.09 -4.16
N ASN A 194 7.91 -4.33 -3.86
CA ASN A 194 7.62 -5.49 -4.71
C ASN A 194 6.43 -6.33 -4.24
N ASP A 195 5.71 -5.88 -3.21
CA ASP A 195 4.59 -6.61 -2.64
C ASP A 195 3.24 -5.96 -2.93
N LEU A 196 2.21 -6.81 -3.08
CA LEU A 196 0.82 -6.39 -3.16
C LEU A 196 0.18 -6.58 -1.79
N ILE A 197 -0.32 -5.50 -1.22
CA ILE A 197 -0.98 -5.50 0.10
C ILE A 197 -2.47 -5.22 -0.12
N GLY A 198 -3.30 -6.15 0.30
CA GLY A 198 -4.75 -6.03 0.21
C GLY A 198 -5.37 -5.64 1.54
N THR A 199 -6.37 -4.76 1.48
CA THR A 199 -7.15 -4.25 2.62
C THR A 199 -8.62 -4.15 2.24
N ALA A 200 -9.51 -4.04 3.22
CA ALA A 200 -10.89 -3.62 2.99
C ALA A 200 -10.98 -2.09 2.93
N PRO A 201 -11.84 -1.51 2.07
CA PRO A 201 -12.27 -0.13 2.23
C PRO A 201 -12.80 0.12 3.64
N GLU A 202 -12.48 1.28 4.24
CA GLU A 202 -12.77 1.54 5.65
C GLU A 202 -14.25 1.42 6.01
N MET A 203 -15.13 1.88 5.11
CA MET A 203 -16.58 1.88 5.33
C MET A 203 -17.19 0.47 5.43
N ILE A 204 -16.59 -0.53 4.78
CA ILE A 204 -17.10 -1.92 4.75
C ILE A 204 -16.18 -2.90 5.48
N ARG A 205 -15.19 -2.39 6.21
CA ARG A 205 -14.22 -3.23 6.95
C ARG A 205 -14.93 -4.09 7.99
N TYR A 206 -14.62 -5.40 7.98
CA TYR A 206 -15.20 -6.44 8.83
C TYR A 206 -16.63 -6.83 8.50
N PHE A 207 -17.27 -6.19 7.55
CA PHE A 207 -18.58 -6.57 7.09
C PHE A 207 -18.49 -7.60 5.96
N MET A 208 -19.51 -8.45 5.88
CA MET A 208 -19.69 -9.46 4.83
C MET A 208 -21.17 -9.55 4.48
N GLU A 209 -21.46 -9.69 3.17
CA GLU A 209 -22.81 -9.93 2.69
C GLU A 209 -23.03 -11.43 2.45
N LEU A 210 -24.07 -11.97 3.08
CA LEU A 210 -24.53 -13.35 2.88
C LEU A 210 -25.96 -13.34 2.32
N ARG A 211 -26.11 -13.89 1.13
CA ARG A 211 -27.42 -13.96 0.48
C ARG A 211 -28.43 -14.73 1.35
N GLY A 212 -29.62 -14.13 1.55
CA GLY A 212 -30.68 -14.68 2.39
C GLY A 212 -30.57 -14.37 3.88
N ILE A 213 -29.39 -13.84 4.33
CA ILE A 213 -29.19 -13.39 5.72
C ILE A 213 -29.01 -11.86 5.77
N GLY A 214 -28.32 -11.28 4.77
CA GLY A 214 -27.98 -9.86 4.71
C GLY A 214 -26.56 -9.58 5.15
N ILE A 215 -26.32 -8.37 5.67
CA ILE A 215 -24.98 -7.89 6.07
C ILE A 215 -24.70 -8.33 7.52
N ILE A 216 -23.58 -8.98 7.74
CA ILE A 216 -23.08 -9.39 9.05
C ILE A 216 -21.76 -8.69 9.38
N ASN A 217 -21.46 -8.52 10.68
CA ASN A 217 -20.15 -8.07 11.14
C ASN A 217 -19.36 -9.27 11.68
N VAL A 218 -18.34 -9.70 10.92
CA VAL A 218 -17.55 -10.89 11.22
C VAL A 218 -16.76 -10.73 12.53
N LYS A 219 -16.21 -9.53 12.78
CA LYS A 219 -15.48 -9.25 14.03
C LYS A 219 -16.36 -9.42 15.26
N ASN A 220 -17.60 -8.92 15.20
CA ASN A 220 -18.54 -9.01 16.33
C ASN A 220 -19.07 -10.44 16.52
N MET A 221 -19.22 -11.23 15.46
CA MET A 221 -19.74 -12.61 15.54
C MET A 221 -18.67 -13.64 15.93
N TYR A 222 -17.44 -13.50 15.43
CA TYR A 222 -16.38 -14.50 15.56
C TYR A 222 -15.15 -14.01 16.34
N GLY A 223 -15.16 -12.75 16.80
CA GLY A 223 -14.08 -12.14 17.56
C GLY A 223 -12.95 -11.58 16.69
N SER A 224 -12.04 -10.84 17.33
CA SER A 224 -10.90 -10.18 16.64
C SER A 224 -9.91 -11.17 16.03
N GLY A 225 -9.88 -12.42 16.48
CA GLY A 225 -9.04 -13.47 15.90
C GLY A 225 -9.45 -13.91 14.50
N SER A 226 -10.69 -13.60 14.09
CA SER A 226 -11.24 -13.98 12.78
C SER A 226 -10.99 -12.97 11.66
N ILE A 227 -10.34 -11.86 11.97
CA ILE A 227 -10.11 -10.76 11.02
C ILE A 227 -8.63 -10.34 10.98
N LEU A 228 -8.25 -9.72 9.85
CA LEU A 228 -7.02 -8.96 9.67
C LEU A 228 -7.32 -7.62 9.01
N ASN A 229 -6.51 -6.59 9.32
CA ASN A 229 -6.65 -5.28 8.69
C ASN A 229 -6.07 -5.27 7.27
N GLU A 230 -4.97 -5.98 7.07
CA GLU A 230 -4.29 -6.09 5.78
C GLU A 230 -3.56 -7.43 5.67
N LYS A 231 -3.29 -7.85 4.43
CA LYS A 231 -2.51 -9.04 4.13
C LYS A 231 -1.81 -8.91 2.79
N LYS A 232 -0.57 -9.38 2.71
CA LYS A 232 0.12 -9.57 1.44
C LYS A 232 -0.64 -10.59 0.60
N LEU A 233 -0.87 -10.25 -0.69
CA LEU A 233 -1.43 -11.16 -1.68
C LEU A 233 -0.33 -12.07 -2.20
N GLU A 234 -0.61 -13.37 -2.19
CA GLU A 234 0.35 -14.39 -2.57
C GLU A 234 -0.23 -15.35 -3.62
N LEU A 235 -1.53 -15.64 -3.55
CA LEU A 235 -2.21 -16.58 -4.42
C LEU A 235 -3.58 -16.02 -4.85
N VAL A 236 -3.95 -16.28 -6.11
CA VAL A 236 -5.30 -15.98 -6.61
C VAL A 236 -6.04 -17.30 -6.84
N ILE A 237 -7.27 -17.38 -6.33
CA ILE A 237 -8.17 -18.51 -6.59
C ILE A 237 -9.42 -17.98 -7.27
N GLU A 238 -9.63 -18.39 -8.51
CA GLU A 238 -10.86 -18.10 -9.26
C GLU A 238 -11.86 -19.22 -9.09
N LEU A 239 -13.02 -18.91 -8.51
CA LEU A 239 -14.15 -19.80 -8.47
C LEU A 239 -14.95 -19.66 -9.76
N GLU A 240 -15.11 -20.77 -10.48
CA GLU A 240 -15.83 -20.80 -11.75
C GLU A 240 -16.97 -21.82 -11.67
N ALA A 241 -18.18 -21.42 -12.06
CA ALA A 241 -19.28 -22.37 -12.16
C ALA A 241 -18.90 -23.53 -13.11
N TRP A 242 -19.20 -24.78 -12.72
CA TRP A 242 -18.86 -25.94 -13.52
C TRP A 242 -19.42 -25.83 -14.94
N GLN A 243 -18.55 -26.04 -15.93
CA GLN A 243 -18.93 -26.01 -17.35
C GLN A 243 -18.75 -27.41 -17.94
N SER A 244 -19.84 -27.96 -18.50
CA SER A 244 -19.80 -29.22 -19.21
C SER A 244 -18.94 -29.09 -20.47
N GLY A 245 -17.97 -30.01 -20.65
CA GLY A 245 -17.03 -30.00 -21.78
C GLY A 245 -15.76 -29.18 -21.58
N LYS A 246 -15.62 -28.40 -20.52
CA LYS A 246 -14.36 -27.74 -20.16
C LYS A 246 -13.44 -28.71 -19.41
N THR A 247 -12.21 -28.85 -19.90
CA THR A 247 -11.18 -29.62 -19.20
C THR A 247 -10.54 -28.75 -18.10
N TYR A 248 -10.59 -29.20 -16.85
CA TYR A 248 -9.91 -28.58 -15.75
C TYR A 248 -8.58 -29.30 -15.47
N ASP A 249 -7.56 -28.55 -15.13
CA ASP A 249 -6.26 -29.12 -14.78
C ASP A 249 -6.42 -30.08 -13.58
N ARG A 250 -5.90 -31.32 -13.74
CA ARG A 250 -5.96 -32.36 -12.70
C ARG A 250 -4.60 -32.65 -12.08
N ILE A 251 -3.52 -32.21 -12.73
CA ILE A 251 -2.16 -32.54 -12.33
C ILE A 251 -1.49 -31.34 -11.67
N GLY A 252 -2.02 -30.13 -11.88
CA GLY A 252 -1.43 -28.89 -11.35
C GLY A 252 -0.24 -28.38 -12.17
N THR A 253 -0.18 -28.77 -13.46
CA THR A 253 0.89 -28.35 -14.35
C THR A 253 0.60 -27.08 -15.15
N ALA A 254 -0.63 -26.56 -15.05
CA ALA A 254 -0.99 -25.31 -15.71
C ALA A 254 -0.44 -24.11 -14.93
N ASP A 255 0.55 -23.45 -15.52
CA ASP A 255 1.23 -22.27 -14.96
C ASP A 255 0.37 -21.02 -15.19
N LEU A 256 -0.82 -20.98 -14.54
CA LEU A 256 -1.73 -19.86 -14.63
C LEU A 256 -1.30 -18.73 -13.70
N SER A 257 -1.39 -17.51 -14.18
CA SER A 257 -1.09 -16.34 -13.39
C SER A 257 -2.12 -15.21 -13.57
N GLU A 258 -2.21 -14.36 -12.57
CA GLU A 258 -2.99 -13.11 -12.60
C GLU A 258 -2.05 -11.93 -12.37
N THR A 259 -2.09 -10.95 -13.26
CA THR A 259 -1.24 -9.75 -13.12
C THR A 259 -2.03 -8.61 -12.49
N ILE A 260 -1.59 -8.15 -11.32
CA ILE A 260 -2.18 -7.02 -10.59
C ILE A 260 -1.09 -5.96 -10.37
N LEU A 261 -1.33 -4.72 -10.77
CA LEU A 261 -0.37 -3.60 -10.67
C LEU A 261 1.04 -3.95 -11.17
N GLY A 262 1.12 -4.75 -12.25
CA GLY A 262 2.37 -5.19 -12.86
C GLY A 262 3.14 -6.26 -12.09
N LYS A 263 2.52 -6.91 -11.09
CA LYS A 263 3.06 -8.09 -10.40
C LYS A 263 2.23 -9.31 -10.75
N SER A 264 2.88 -10.37 -11.21
CA SER A 264 2.26 -11.67 -11.48
C SER A 264 2.14 -12.48 -10.20
N LEU A 265 0.97 -13.05 -9.95
CA LEU A 265 0.66 -13.97 -8.86
C LEU A 265 0.22 -15.30 -9.42
N ALA A 266 0.58 -16.40 -8.77
CA ALA A 266 0.08 -17.73 -9.12
C ALA A 266 -1.46 -17.76 -9.02
N LYS A 267 -2.11 -18.48 -9.94
CA LYS A 267 -3.57 -18.54 -10.03
C LYS A 267 -4.05 -19.98 -10.19
N HIS A 268 -5.07 -20.34 -9.43
CA HIS A 268 -5.80 -21.60 -9.65
C HIS A 268 -7.26 -21.32 -10.01
N ILE A 269 -7.81 -22.09 -10.95
CA ILE A 269 -9.23 -22.07 -11.31
C ILE A 269 -9.90 -23.29 -10.66
N ILE A 270 -10.82 -23.05 -9.73
CA ILE A 270 -11.53 -24.11 -9.01
C ILE A 270 -12.97 -24.18 -9.52
N PRO A 271 -13.37 -25.28 -10.18
CA PRO A 271 -14.75 -25.46 -10.59
C PRO A 271 -15.67 -25.71 -9.41
N VAL A 272 -16.76 -24.94 -9.37
CA VAL A 272 -17.81 -25.03 -8.34
C VAL A 272 -18.92 -25.96 -8.83
N SER A 273 -19.17 -27.02 -8.08
CA SER A 273 -20.28 -27.94 -8.33
C SER A 273 -20.99 -28.33 -7.02
N PRO A 274 -22.28 -28.71 -7.06
CA PRO A 274 -23.00 -29.14 -5.87
C PRO A 274 -22.27 -30.26 -5.11
N GLY A 275 -22.22 -30.16 -3.78
CA GLY A 275 -21.55 -31.14 -2.91
C GLY A 275 -20.05 -31.02 -2.78
N ARG A 276 -19.40 -30.11 -3.48
CA ARG A 276 -17.95 -29.89 -3.38
C ARG A 276 -17.63 -28.91 -2.25
N ASN A 277 -16.79 -29.31 -1.31
CA ASN A 277 -16.36 -28.42 -0.23
C ASN A 277 -15.18 -27.53 -0.70
N LEU A 278 -15.49 -26.30 -1.06
CA LEU A 278 -14.52 -25.34 -1.58
C LEU A 278 -13.50 -24.91 -0.52
N ALA A 279 -13.90 -24.79 0.74
CA ALA A 279 -13.00 -24.40 1.82
C ALA A 279 -11.84 -25.41 1.97
N ILE A 280 -12.12 -26.72 1.94
CA ILE A 280 -11.08 -27.76 1.99
C ILE A 280 -10.12 -27.63 0.82
N ILE A 281 -10.64 -27.37 -0.38
CA ILE A 281 -9.78 -27.24 -1.58
C ILE A 281 -8.87 -26.01 -1.46
N ILE A 282 -9.38 -24.90 -0.94
CA ILE A 282 -8.58 -23.68 -0.72
C ILE A 282 -7.54 -23.92 0.39
N GLU A 283 -7.87 -24.65 1.44
CA GLU A 283 -6.90 -25.04 2.48
C GLU A 283 -5.75 -25.87 1.90
N VAL A 284 -6.07 -26.83 1.01
CA VAL A 284 -5.06 -27.66 0.32
C VAL A 284 -4.22 -26.79 -0.62
N ALA A 285 -4.85 -25.90 -1.41
CA ALA A 285 -4.13 -24.99 -2.30
C ALA A 285 -3.16 -24.07 -1.53
N ALA A 286 -3.55 -23.55 -0.37
CA ALA A 286 -2.69 -22.75 0.49
C ALA A 286 -1.47 -23.53 0.98
N ARG A 287 -1.65 -24.78 1.39
CA ARG A 287 -0.57 -25.65 1.86
C ARG A 287 0.38 -26.02 0.73
N ASN A 288 -0.18 -26.35 -0.45
CA ASN A 288 0.60 -26.67 -1.64
C ASN A 288 1.46 -25.48 -2.08
N TYR A 289 0.86 -24.29 -2.17
CA TYR A 289 1.59 -23.05 -2.47
C TYR A 289 2.79 -22.83 -1.52
N ARG A 290 2.60 -23.11 -0.22
CA ARG A 290 3.72 -23.01 0.75
C ARG A 290 4.81 -24.04 0.47
N LEU A 291 4.47 -25.27 0.12
CA LEU A 291 5.45 -26.30 -0.25
C LEU A 291 6.21 -25.89 -1.51
N GLU A 292 5.52 -25.41 -2.54
CA GLU A 292 6.14 -24.92 -3.77
C GLU A 292 7.08 -23.73 -3.49
N SER A 293 6.69 -22.82 -2.60
CA SER A 293 7.52 -21.66 -2.23
C SER A 293 8.85 -22.03 -1.55
N ILE A 294 8.95 -23.23 -0.98
CA ILE A 294 10.19 -23.78 -0.39
C ILE A 294 10.88 -24.81 -1.31
N GLY A 295 10.42 -24.92 -2.57
CA GLY A 295 11.05 -25.74 -3.61
C GLY A 295 10.53 -27.18 -3.74
N TYR A 296 9.42 -27.54 -3.08
CA TYR A 296 8.78 -28.84 -3.24
C TYR A 296 7.61 -28.78 -4.20
N ASP A 297 7.68 -29.55 -5.30
CA ASP A 297 6.63 -29.68 -6.31
C ASP A 297 6.19 -31.15 -6.43
N ALA A 298 4.99 -31.45 -5.94
CA ALA A 298 4.43 -32.80 -5.95
C ALA A 298 4.13 -33.30 -7.38
N ALA A 299 3.74 -32.41 -8.29
CA ALA A 299 3.47 -32.79 -9.69
C ALA A 299 4.77 -33.17 -10.42
N ALA A 300 5.82 -32.35 -10.24
CA ALA A 300 7.14 -32.64 -10.79
C ALA A 300 7.71 -33.95 -10.23
N GLU A 301 7.57 -34.20 -8.93
CA GLU A 301 7.99 -35.46 -8.31
C GLU A 301 7.25 -36.66 -8.90
N LEU A 302 5.93 -36.58 -9.04
CA LEU A 302 5.12 -37.65 -9.63
C LEU A 302 5.54 -37.93 -11.07
N ILE A 303 5.75 -36.88 -11.88
CA ILE A 303 6.19 -37.02 -13.29
C ILE A 303 7.56 -37.73 -13.36
N GLN A 304 8.54 -37.32 -12.53
CA GLN A 304 9.85 -37.95 -12.46
C GLN A 304 9.77 -39.45 -12.12
N ARG A 305 8.93 -39.82 -11.15
CA ARG A 305 8.70 -41.20 -10.76
C ARG A 305 8.02 -42.02 -11.86
N THR A 306 7.25 -41.35 -12.73
CA THR A 306 6.53 -42.04 -13.84
C THR A 306 7.40 -42.20 -15.07
N ILE A 307 8.28 -41.24 -15.39
CA ILE A 307 9.20 -41.25 -16.53
C ILE A 307 10.46 -42.12 -16.23
N GLY A 308 10.84 -42.25 -14.97
CA GLY A 308 12.00 -43.02 -14.53
C GLY A 308 11.74 -44.54 -14.42
N ARG A 309 10.60 -45.01 -14.91
CA ARG A 309 10.24 -46.41 -15.10
C ARG A 309 10.17 -46.72 -16.58
#